data_833ffc530eca268ee948a3d2e33c4644
#
_entry.id   833ffc530eca268ee948a3d2e33c4644
#
_cell.length_a   1.000
_cell.length_b   1.000
_cell.length_c   1.000
_cell.angle_alpha   90.00
_cell.angle_beta   90.00
_cell.angle_gamma   90.00
#
_symmetry.space_group_name_H-M   'P 1'
#
loop_
_entity.id
_entity.type
_entity.pdbx_description
1 polymer ?
#
loop_
_entity_poly.entity_id
_entity_poly.type
_entity_poly.pdbx_seq_one_letter_code
_entity_poly.pdbx_strand_id
1 'polypeptide(L)'
;MQKEIEAAKSGVDISFSGNGDWSTPRGSNFSASPLSRGGKVAFTYPGGFSAYVHCGRSLFQMYPGLHQLDEELMKQTGPSDKRQGSNYLSTLLQEERLFPRTLNCLIDNQLIELQEDFFNTPIAMFESGVSSAVLNTHVMRKGFGLEPDIAFGYSMGEISMLYGLGVWESMCNMSHVLNTSSLFKDRLAGPMNAVREAWDLKPNEFIDEKIWSCFSIQLPAVEIQAVVDKEPHAYLILINTPRESVIAGDPSAC
;
A
#
# COMPACT_ATOMS: atom_id res chain seq x y z
N MET A 1 -7.04 -4.33 28.85
CA MET A 1 -7.68 -3.03 28.68
C MET A 1 -7.65 -2.21 29.96
N GLN A 2 -8.24 -2.66 31.09
CA GLN A 2 -8.34 -1.85 32.32
C GLN A 2 -6.99 -1.35 32.88
N LYS A 3 -5.95 -2.20 32.93
CA LYS A 3 -4.59 -1.81 33.36
C LYS A 3 -3.96 -0.72 32.46
N GLU A 4 -4.26 -0.73 31.17
CA GLU A 4 -3.78 0.30 30.25
C GLU A 4 -4.50 1.63 30.44
N ILE A 5 -5.80 1.59 30.75
CA ILE A 5 -6.59 2.79 31.09
C ILE A 5 -6.08 3.42 32.41
N GLU A 6 -5.79 2.60 33.42
CA GLU A 6 -5.24 3.09 34.68
C GLU A 6 -3.86 3.69 34.50
N ALA A 7 -3.00 3.04 33.70
CA ALA A 7 -1.69 3.57 33.35
C ALA A 7 -1.81 4.90 32.56
N ALA A 8 -2.75 5.00 31.62
CA ALA A 8 -3.00 6.22 30.86
C ALA A 8 -3.46 7.38 31.75
N LYS A 9 -4.35 7.14 32.71
CA LYS A 9 -4.78 8.16 33.68
C LYS A 9 -3.59 8.69 34.48
N SER A 10 -2.79 7.78 35.05
CA SER A 10 -1.57 8.16 35.80
C SER A 10 -0.58 8.92 34.91
N GLY A 11 -0.42 8.51 33.68
CA GLY A 11 0.47 9.15 32.71
C GLY A 11 0.06 10.59 32.36
N VAL A 12 -1.23 10.85 32.23
CA VAL A 12 -1.76 12.21 32.03
C VAL A 12 -1.39 13.11 33.21
N ASP A 13 -1.61 12.63 34.44
CA ASP A 13 -1.28 13.40 35.64
C ASP A 13 0.21 13.68 35.76
N ILE A 14 1.06 12.69 35.43
CA ILE A 14 2.53 12.83 35.39
C ILE A 14 2.96 13.89 34.38
N SER A 15 2.43 13.86 33.18
CA SER A 15 2.77 14.82 32.11
C SER A 15 2.34 16.25 32.46
N PHE A 16 1.15 16.44 33.01
CA PHE A 16 0.68 17.75 33.47
C PHE A 16 1.46 18.29 34.67
N SER A 17 2.09 17.42 35.47
CA SER A 17 2.96 17.81 36.56
C SER A 17 4.36 18.28 36.12
N GLY A 18 4.59 18.41 34.81
CA GLY A 18 5.82 18.92 34.22
C GLY A 18 6.92 17.86 34.02
N ASN A 19 6.59 16.58 34.11
CA ASN A 19 7.55 15.47 33.94
C ASN A 19 7.70 15.02 32.46
N GLY A 20 7.27 15.83 31.50
CA GLY A 20 7.43 15.58 30.06
C GLY A 20 6.35 14.66 29.46
N ASP A 21 6.65 14.14 28.28
CA ASP A 21 5.77 13.22 27.57
C ASP A 21 5.78 11.83 28.23
N TRP A 22 4.64 11.15 28.16
CA TRP A 22 4.46 9.85 28.75
C TRP A 22 4.11 8.81 27.67
N SER A 23 4.63 7.59 27.82
CA SER A 23 4.32 6.48 26.93
C SER A 23 4.33 5.13 27.64
N THR A 24 3.60 4.16 27.10
CA THR A 24 3.64 2.76 27.54
C THR A 24 4.32 1.85 26.51
N PRO A 25 4.81 0.67 26.93
CA PRO A 25 5.31 -0.35 26.00
C PRO A 25 4.26 -0.82 24.97
N ARG A 26 2.99 -0.58 25.23
CA ARG A 26 1.87 -0.92 24.32
C ARG A 26 1.56 0.18 23.30
N GLY A 27 2.28 1.29 23.32
CA GLY A 27 2.14 2.38 22.37
C GLY A 27 1.11 3.45 22.76
N SER A 28 0.54 3.43 23.98
CA SER A 28 -0.24 4.57 24.48
C SER A 28 0.70 5.73 24.79
N ASN A 29 0.41 6.92 24.27
CA ASN A 29 1.24 8.11 24.44
C ASN A 29 0.37 9.30 24.86
N PHE A 30 0.95 10.19 25.64
CA PHE A 30 0.34 11.46 25.99
C PHE A 30 1.39 12.57 26.11
N SER A 31 1.08 13.74 25.58
CA SER A 31 1.86 14.97 25.77
C SER A 31 0.96 16.09 26.28
N ALA A 32 1.37 16.74 27.35
CA ALA A 32 0.70 17.93 27.86
C ALA A 32 0.90 19.17 26.96
N SER A 33 1.91 19.11 26.09
CA SER A 33 2.23 20.17 25.12
C SER A 33 2.36 19.59 23.71
N PRO A 34 1.26 19.05 23.11
CA PRO A 34 1.33 18.42 21.82
C PRO A 34 1.65 19.44 20.72
N LEU A 35 2.48 19.05 19.77
CA LEU A 35 2.86 19.88 18.62
C LEU A 35 1.66 20.31 17.77
N SER A 36 0.57 19.53 17.78
CA SER A 36 -0.68 19.83 17.07
C SER A 36 -1.39 21.10 17.54
N ARG A 37 -1.05 21.61 18.71
CA ARG A 37 -1.61 22.88 19.24
C ARG A 37 -0.94 24.08 18.59
N GLY A 38 -1.16 24.27 17.28
CA GLY A 38 -0.54 25.31 16.44
C GLY A 38 0.49 24.77 15.45
N GLY A 39 0.72 23.45 15.44
CA GLY A 39 1.48 22.74 14.41
C GLY A 39 0.64 22.47 13.17
N LYS A 40 1.30 21.94 12.14
CA LYS A 40 0.67 21.50 10.90
C LYS A 40 0.49 20.00 10.87
N VAL A 41 -0.53 19.52 10.18
CA VAL A 41 -0.81 18.11 9.97
C VAL A 41 -0.30 17.69 8.60
N ALA A 42 0.52 16.65 8.56
CA ALA A 42 0.96 16.01 7.32
C ALA A 42 0.33 14.63 7.19
N PHE A 43 -0.29 14.35 6.05
CA PHE A 43 -0.71 12.99 5.69
C PHE A 43 0.38 12.34 4.85
N THR A 44 0.79 11.14 5.27
CA THR A 44 1.80 10.35 4.57
C THR A 44 1.18 9.07 4.03
N TYR A 45 1.44 8.77 2.76
CA TYR A 45 0.86 7.63 2.08
C TYR A 45 1.95 6.61 1.75
N PRO A 46 1.83 5.36 2.22
CA PRO A 46 2.81 4.33 1.99
C PRO A 46 2.85 3.88 0.54
N GLY A 47 3.96 3.31 0.12
CA GLY A 47 4.12 2.66 -1.17
C GLY A 47 3.38 1.34 -1.29
N GLY A 48 3.75 0.54 -2.28
CA GLY A 48 3.21 -0.80 -2.51
C GLY A 48 3.40 -1.72 -1.30
N PHE A 49 2.65 -2.81 -1.28
CA PHE A 49 2.65 -3.83 -0.20
C PHE A 49 2.20 -3.33 1.17
N SER A 50 1.46 -2.22 1.22
CA SER A 50 0.89 -1.68 2.46
C SER A 50 -0.46 -2.29 2.82
N ALA A 51 -1.14 -2.94 1.87
CA ALA A 51 -2.37 -3.68 2.10
C ALA A 51 -2.06 -5.18 2.31
N TYR A 52 -2.85 -5.83 3.14
CA TYR A 52 -2.78 -7.26 3.43
C TYR A 52 -4.19 -7.79 3.71
N VAL A 53 -4.37 -9.09 3.62
CA VAL A 53 -5.69 -9.71 3.85
C VAL A 53 -6.21 -9.34 5.24
N HIS A 54 -7.46 -8.89 5.32
CA HIS A 54 -8.13 -8.41 6.53
C HIS A 54 -7.58 -7.09 7.13
N CYS A 55 -6.75 -6.33 6.43
CA CYS A 55 -6.17 -5.08 6.97
C CYS A 55 -7.23 -4.05 7.40
N GLY A 56 -8.39 -4.01 6.73
CA GLY A 56 -9.49 -3.11 7.06
C GLY A 56 -10.50 -3.65 8.07
N ARG A 57 -10.40 -4.91 8.51
CA ARG A 57 -11.43 -5.55 9.31
C ARG A 57 -11.84 -4.77 10.56
N SER A 58 -10.88 -4.35 11.36
CA SER A 58 -11.14 -3.59 12.58
C SER A 58 -11.74 -2.22 12.29
N LEU A 59 -11.33 -1.59 11.19
CA LEU A 59 -11.82 -0.30 10.75
C LEU A 59 -13.32 -0.38 10.41
N PHE A 60 -13.72 -1.37 9.63
CA PHE A 60 -15.13 -1.58 9.26
C PHE A 60 -16.00 -2.02 10.45
N GLN A 61 -15.43 -2.73 11.42
CA GLN A 61 -16.12 -3.07 12.67
C GLN A 61 -16.37 -1.82 13.54
N MET A 62 -15.41 -0.90 13.58
CA MET A 62 -15.55 0.34 14.35
C MET A 62 -16.41 1.38 13.64
N TYR A 63 -16.40 1.40 12.32
CA TYR A 63 -17.09 2.39 11.48
C TYR A 63 -17.92 1.68 10.40
N PRO A 64 -19.07 1.07 10.74
CA PRO A 64 -19.90 0.33 9.78
C PRO A 64 -20.36 1.14 8.57
N GLY A 65 -20.47 2.47 8.70
CA GLY A 65 -20.79 3.38 7.60
C GLY A 65 -19.77 3.38 6.46
N LEU A 66 -18.55 2.87 6.67
CA LEU A 66 -17.55 2.72 5.63
C LEU A 66 -17.98 1.75 4.52
N HIS A 67 -18.83 0.76 4.81
CA HIS A 67 -19.38 -0.11 3.78
C HIS A 67 -20.25 0.65 2.76
N GLN A 68 -21.01 1.65 3.23
CA GLN A 68 -21.80 2.51 2.34
C GLN A 68 -20.91 3.40 1.49
N LEU A 69 -19.87 4.00 2.10
CA LEU A 69 -18.89 4.81 1.40
C LEU A 69 -18.17 3.99 0.33
N ASP A 70 -17.72 2.80 0.66
CA ASP A 70 -17.07 1.87 -0.25
C ASP A 70 -17.98 1.55 -1.45
N GLU A 71 -19.24 1.21 -1.19
CA GLU A 71 -20.24 0.99 -2.24
C GLU A 71 -20.50 2.24 -3.10
N GLU A 72 -20.50 3.42 -2.52
CA GLU A 72 -20.67 4.68 -3.25
C GLU A 72 -19.47 4.99 -4.12
N LEU A 73 -18.26 4.85 -3.62
CA LEU A 73 -17.02 5.01 -4.38
C LEU A 73 -16.97 4.04 -5.56
N MET A 74 -17.46 2.81 -5.38
CA MET A 74 -17.53 1.81 -6.42
C MET A 74 -18.64 2.07 -7.43
N LYS A 75 -19.77 2.67 -7.03
CA LYS A 75 -20.91 2.98 -7.92
C LYS A 75 -20.69 4.23 -8.78
N GLN A 76 -20.03 5.25 -8.26
CA GLN A 76 -19.82 6.54 -8.95
C GLN A 76 -18.99 6.42 -10.23
N THR A 77 -18.45 5.27 -10.50
CA THR A 77 -17.33 5.10 -11.39
C THR A 77 -17.55 4.04 -12.46
N GLY A 78 -18.71 3.37 -12.48
CA GLY A 78 -19.02 2.37 -13.50
C GLY A 78 -19.42 3.01 -14.83
N PRO A 79 -18.83 2.61 -15.97
CA PRO A 79 -19.46 2.85 -17.25
C PRO A 79 -20.82 2.14 -17.27
N SER A 80 -21.80 2.76 -17.88
CA SER A 80 -23.16 2.23 -18.04
C SER A 80 -23.25 0.92 -18.87
N ASP A 81 -22.12 0.36 -19.25
CA ASP A 81 -22.03 -0.88 -20.04
C ASP A 81 -21.83 -2.10 -19.12
N LYS A 82 -22.94 -2.76 -18.84
CA LYS A 82 -23.03 -4.01 -18.04
C LYS A 82 -22.20 -5.19 -18.60
N ARG A 83 -21.53 -5.04 -19.74
CA ARG A 83 -20.71 -6.08 -20.35
C ARG A 83 -19.23 -6.08 -19.90
N GLN A 84 -18.76 -5.05 -19.21
CA GLN A 84 -17.41 -4.99 -18.65
C GLN A 84 -17.31 -5.51 -17.20
N GLY A 85 -18.37 -6.13 -16.71
CA GLY A 85 -18.50 -6.56 -15.31
C GLY A 85 -17.57 -7.68 -14.82
N SER A 86 -16.78 -8.32 -15.68
CA SER A 86 -15.90 -9.41 -15.21
C SER A 86 -14.66 -8.92 -14.44
N ASN A 87 -14.10 -7.78 -14.83
CA ASN A 87 -12.92 -7.23 -14.17
C ASN A 87 -13.28 -6.54 -12.86
N TYR A 88 -14.48 -5.96 -12.80
CA TYR A 88 -15.05 -5.34 -11.61
C TYR A 88 -15.34 -6.35 -10.49
N LEU A 89 -15.78 -7.56 -10.85
CA LEU A 89 -15.98 -8.66 -9.90
C LEU A 89 -14.67 -9.09 -9.21
N SER A 90 -13.54 -9.00 -9.89
CA SER A 90 -12.25 -9.33 -9.27
C SER A 90 -11.88 -8.31 -8.19
N THR A 91 -12.14 -7.02 -8.42
CA THR A 91 -11.90 -5.96 -7.44
C THR A 91 -12.82 -6.10 -6.23
N LEU A 92 -14.12 -6.33 -6.43
CA LEU A 92 -15.06 -6.58 -5.33
C LEU A 92 -14.70 -7.82 -4.51
N LEU A 93 -14.24 -8.90 -5.16
CA LEU A 93 -13.76 -10.09 -4.47
C LEU A 93 -12.47 -9.80 -3.67
N GLN A 94 -11.59 -8.96 -4.18
CA GLN A 94 -10.40 -8.51 -3.45
C GLN A 94 -10.80 -7.64 -2.25
N GLU A 95 -11.79 -6.78 -2.40
CA GLU A 95 -12.30 -5.95 -1.29
C GLU A 95 -12.96 -6.77 -0.20
N GLU A 96 -13.75 -7.78 -0.53
CA GLU A 96 -14.29 -8.70 0.48
C GLU A 96 -13.21 -9.47 1.23
N ARG A 97 -12.07 -9.72 0.60
CA ARG A 97 -10.90 -10.34 1.24
C ARG A 97 -10.18 -9.38 2.18
N LEU A 98 -10.07 -8.10 1.79
CA LEU A 98 -9.42 -7.06 2.60
C LEU A 98 -10.34 -6.54 3.70
N PHE A 99 -11.61 -6.33 3.37
CA PHE A 99 -12.62 -5.70 4.20
C PHE A 99 -13.82 -6.64 4.41
N PRO A 100 -13.64 -7.80 5.06
CA PRO A 100 -14.68 -8.81 5.14
C PRO A 100 -15.91 -8.29 5.87
N ARG A 101 -17.06 -8.38 5.22
CA ARG A 101 -18.37 -8.07 5.81
C ARG A 101 -18.83 -9.14 6.80
N THR A 102 -18.24 -10.32 6.71
CA THR A 102 -18.57 -11.45 7.58
C THR A 102 -17.50 -11.68 8.63
N LEU A 103 -17.90 -12.25 9.77
CA LEU A 103 -16.99 -12.61 10.86
C LEU A 103 -16.31 -13.98 10.65
N ASN A 104 -16.53 -14.63 9.50
CA ASN A 104 -15.94 -15.92 9.22
C ASN A 104 -14.40 -15.79 9.21
N CYS A 105 -13.77 -16.47 10.14
CA CYS A 105 -12.32 -16.57 10.18
C CYS A 105 -11.88 -17.64 9.19
N LEU A 106 -10.94 -17.28 8.32
CA LEU A 106 -10.20 -18.28 7.56
C LEU A 106 -9.32 -19.06 8.53
N ILE A 107 -9.13 -20.34 8.26
CA ILE A 107 -8.10 -21.12 8.94
C ILE A 107 -6.71 -20.70 8.43
N ASP A 108 -5.69 -20.89 9.26
CA ASP A 108 -4.34 -20.37 9.00
C ASP A 108 -3.80 -20.70 7.61
N ASN A 109 -3.98 -21.92 7.13
CA ASN A 109 -3.52 -22.33 5.80
C ASN A 109 -4.25 -21.55 4.67
N GLN A 110 -5.55 -21.36 4.78
CA GLN A 110 -6.32 -20.59 3.81
C GLN A 110 -5.92 -19.11 3.81
N LEU A 111 -5.56 -18.58 4.97
CA LEU A 111 -5.07 -17.21 5.09
C LEU A 111 -3.71 -17.03 4.42
N ILE A 112 -2.80 -18.00 4.59
CA ILE A 112 -1.48 -18.00 3.96
C ILE A 112 -1.62 -18.07 2.43
N GLU A 113 -2.37 -19.05 1.90
CA GLU A 113 -2.61 -19.20 0.47
C GLU A 113 -3.22 -17.93 -0.15
N LEU A 114 -4.22 -17.35 0.53
CA LEU A 114 -4.87 -16.12 0.09
C LEU A 114 -3.93 -14.92 0.09
N GLN A 115 -3.04 -14.84 1.09
CA GLN A 115 -2.05 -13.77 1.20
C GLN A 115 -0.97 -13.90 0.12
N GLU A 116 -0.52 -15.10 -0.19
CA GLU A 116 0.43 -15.37 -1.28
C GLU A 116 -0.18 -15.03 -2.63
N ASP A 117 -1.41 -15.45 -2.89
CA ASP A 117 -2.15 -15.16 -4.11
C ASP A 117 -2.34 -13.64 -4.30
N PHE A 118 -2.64 -12.94 -3.21
CA PHE A 118 -2.79 -11.50 -3.18
C PHE A 118 -1.47 -10.79 -3.52
N PHE A 119 -0.35 -11.19 -2.93
CA PHE A 119 0.95 -10.60 -3.20
C PHE A 119 1.49 -10.93 -4.62
N ASN A 120 1.07 -12.03 -5.19
CA ASN A 120 1.44 -12.41 -6.55
C ASN A 120 0.59 -11.74 -7.63
N THR A 121 -0.42 -10.94 -7.24
CA THR A 121 -1.32 -10.24 -8.16
C THR A 121 -1.10 -8.72 -8.09
N PRO A 122 -0.19 -8.13 -8.91
CA PRO A 122 0.17 -6.71 -8.82
C PRO A 122 -1.01 -5.75 -8.90
N ILE A 123 -2.00 -6.05 -9.74
CA ILE A 123 -3.20 -5.22 -9.89
C ILE A 123 -4.02 -5.23 -8.60
N ALA A 124 -4.23 -6.40 -8.00
CA ALA A 124 -4.95 -6.52 -6.73
C ALA A 124 -4.24 -5.76 -5.60
N MET A 125 -2.92 -5.86 -5.53
CA MET A 125 -2.10 -5.10 -4.57
C MET A 125 -2.24 -3.59 -4.76
N PHE A 126 -2.22 -3.14 -6.02
CA PHE A 126 -2.36 -1.73 -6.34
C PHE A 126 -3.75 -1.20 -5.96
N GLU A 127 -4.81 -1.84 -6.45
CA GLU A 127 -6.20 -1.45 -6.18
C GLU A 127 -6.49 -1.44 -4.67
N SER A 128 -6.07 -2.48 -3.97
CA SER A 128 -6.28 -2.62 -2.53
C SER A 128 -5.53 -1.58 -1.71
N GLY A 129 -4.30 -1.26 -2.10
CA GLY A 129 -3.51 -0.22 -1.43
C GLY A 129 -4.16 1.16 -1.56
N VAL A 130 -4.63 1.50 -2.77
CA VAL A 130 -5.34 2.76 -3.01
C VAL A 130 -6.67 2.80 -2.26
N SER A 131 -7.49 1.74 -2.34
CA SER A 131 -8.77 1.66 -1.62
C SER A 131 -8.60 1.81 -0.12
N SER A 132 -7.62 1.11 0.46
CA SER A 132 -7.27 1.23 1.88
C SER A 132 -6.89 2.67 2.27
N ALA A 133 -6.09 3.34 1.45
CA ALA A 133 -5.67 4.71 1.68
C ALA A 133 -6.85 5.70 1.63
N VAL A 134 -7.75 5.54 0.66
CA VAL A 134 -8.96 6.36 0.53
C VAL A 134 -9.85 6.21 1.76
N LEU A 135 -10.13 4.97 2.19
CA LEU A 135 -10.97 4.69 3.35
C LEU A 135 -10.35 5.23 4.64
N ASN A 136 -9.06 5.02 4.87
CA ASN A 136 -8.36 5.57 6.02
C ASN A 136 -8.37 7.10 6.02
N THR A 137 -8.11 7.73 4.87
CA THR A 137 -8.17 9.19 4.72
C THR A 137 -9.57 9.72 5.06
N HIS A 138 -10.61 9.04 4.57
CA HIS A 138 -11.99 9.41 4.89
C HIS A 138 -12.27 9.34 6.40
N VAL A 139 -11.84 8.26 7.07
CA VAL A 139 -11.99 8.13 8.53
C VAL A 139 -11.26 9.24 9.25
N MET A 140 -10.02 9.55 8.88
CA MET A 140 -9.25 10.63 9.49
C MET A 140 -9.94 11.99 9.32
N ARG A 141 -10.40 12.30 8.10
CA ARG A 141 -11.03 13.60 7.80
C ARG A 141 -12.45 13.70 8.36
N LYS A 142 -13.29 12.70 8.13
CA LYS A 142 -14.72 12.76 8.51
C LYS A 142 -15.00 12.21 9.91
N GLY A 143 -14.25 11.19 10.34
CA GLY A 143 -14.40 10.60 11.67
C GLY A 143 -13.72 11.40 12.77
N PHE A 144 -12.50 11.87 12.51
CA PHE A 144 -11.69 12.60 13.50
C PHE A 144 -11.58 14.10 13.23
N GLY A 145 -12.09 14.61 12.12
CA GLY A 145 -12.03 16.03 11.76
C GLY A 145 -10.60 16.52 11.47
N LEU A 146 -9.69 15.62 11.08
CA LEU A 146 -8.31 15.97 10.77
C LEU A 146 -8.19 16.34 9.29
N GLU A 147 -7.87 17.59 9.01
CA GLU A 147 -7.56 18.04 7.65
C GLU A 147 -6.05 18.23 7.51
N PRO A 148 -5.43 17.72 6.46
CA PRO A 148 -3.99 17.89 6.26
C PRO A 148 -3.66 19.28 5.71
N ASP A 149 -2.62 19.91 6.25
CA ASP A 149 -1.99 21.09 5.67
C ASP A 149 -1.08 20.74 4.49
N ILE A 150 -0.52 19.52 4.53
CA ILE A 150 0.38 18.98 3.51
C ILE A 150 0.17 17.48 3.40
N ALA A 151 0.41 16.94 2.21
CA ALA A 151 0.41 15.50 1.99
C ALA A 151 1.54 15.10 1.05
N PHE A 152 2.06 13.90 1.22
CA PHE A 152 3.03 13.29 0.32
C PHE A 152 2.90 11.77 0.33
N GLY A 153 3.30 11.16 -0.77
CA GLY A 153 3.31 9.73 -0.95
C GLY A 153 4.66 9.23 -1.46
N TYR A 154 4.97 7.98 -1.17
CA TYR A 154 6.13 7.30 -1.70
C TYR A 154 5.68 6.24 -2.71
N SER A 155 6.24 6.24 -3.95
CA SER A 155 5.90 5.26 -4.99
C SER A 155 4.37 5.25 -5.25
N MET A 156 3.70 4.10 -5.10
CA MET A 156 2.23 3.98 -5.18
C MET A 156 1.50 4.94 -4.22
N GLY A 157 2.16 5.38 -3.16
CA GLY A 157 1.61 6.34 -2.21
C GLY A 157 1.24 7.69 -2.83
N GLU A 158 1.90 8.11 -3.92
CA GLU A 158 1.51 9.32 -4.67
C GLU A 158 0.11 9.16 -5.26
N ILE A 159 -0.15 8.02 -5.88
CA ILE A 159 -1.47 7.68 -6.44
C ILE A 159 -2.52 7.60 -5.32
N SER A 160 -2.19 6.91 -4.23
CA SER A 160 -3.04 6.78 -3.05
C SER A 160 -3.40 8.13 -2.43
N MET A 161 -2.44 9.06 -2.38
CA MET A 161 -2.64 10.44 -1.93
C MET A 161 -3.63 11.18 -2.81
N LEU A 162 -3.46 11.12 -4.13
CA LEU A 162 -4.32 11.83 -5.08
C LEU A 162 -5.77 11.36 -5.00
N TYR A 163 -6.01 10.05 -4.87
CA TYR A 163 -7.35 9.50 -4.65
C TYR A 163 -7.87 9.78 -3.24
N GLY A 164 -7.06 9.59 -2.21
CA GLY A 164 -7.44 9.81 -0.82
C GLY A 164 -7.85 11.26 -0.53
N LEU A 165 -7.21 12.21 -1.16
CA LEU A 165 -7.53 13.64 -1.02
C LEU A 165 -8.64 14.11 -1.99
N GLY A 166 -9.10 13.25 -2.90
CA GLY A 166 -10.14 13.58 -3.88
C GLY A 166 -9.65 14.47 -5.03
N VAL A 167 -8.35 14.49 -5.31
CA VAL A 167 -7.80 15.15 -6.50
C VAL A 167 -8.15 14.34 -7.75
N TRP A 168 -8.08 13.01 -7.63
CA TRP A 168 -8.59 12.07 -8.61
C TRP A 168 -9.83 11.38 -8.06
N GLU A 169 -10.89 11.35 -8.86
CA GLU A 169 -12.22 10.96 -8.37
C GLU A 169 -12.61 9.53 -8.77
N SER A 170 -12.11 9.03 -9.91
CA SER A 170 -12.61 7.78 -10.49
C SER A 170 -11.68 6.58 -10.24
N MET A 171 -11.86 5.90 -9.12
CA MET A 171 -11.16 4.64 -8.83
C MET A 171 -11.45 3.53 -9.83
N CYS A 172 -12.67 3.45 -10.39
CA CYS A 172 -12.97 2.48 -11.44
C CYS A 172 -12.29 2.77 -12.77
N ASN A 173 -12.07 4.04 -13.09
CA ASN A 173 -11.27 4.37 -14.26
C ASN A 173 -9.82 3.88 -14.05
N MET A 174 -9.27 4.04 -12.86
CA MET A 174 -7.98 3.45 -12.50
C MET A 174 -7.99 1.94 -12.66
N SER A 175 -8.96 1.25 -12.08
CA SER A 175 -9.11 -0.20 -12.18
C SER A 175 -9.26 -0.65 -13.64
N HIS A 176 -10.07 0.06 -14.43
CA HIS A 176 -10.22 -0.22 -15.85
C HIS A 176 -8.88 -0.11 -16.59
N VAL A 177 -8.14 0.96 -16.40
CA VAL A 177 -6.83 1.18 -17.03
C VAL A 177 -5.84 0.08 -16.62
N LEU A 178 -5.75 -0.25 -15.34
CA LEU A 178 -4.89 -1.31 -14.84
C LEU A 178 -5.24 -2.68 -15.46
N ASN A 179 -6.53 -2.99 -15.52
CA ASN A 179 -7.02 -4.28 -16.00
C ASN A 179 -7.07 -4.40 -17.53
N THR A 180 -7.00 -3.32 -18.28
CA THR A 180 -6.96 -3.34 -19.76
C THR A 180 -5.55 -3.14 -20.31
N SER A 181 -4.66 -2.50 -19.56
CA SER A 181 -3.28 -2.29 -19.98
C SER A 181 -2.48 -3.59 -19.96
N SER A 182 -1.64 -3.80 -20.98
CA SER A 182 -0.63 -4.87 -20.98
C SER A 182 0.48 -4.66 -19.95
N LEU A 183 0.61 -3.44 -19.41
CA LEU A 183 1.72 -3.05 -18.54
C LEU A 183 1.89 -3.99 -17.35
N PHE A 184 0.81 -4.27 -16.63
CA PHE A 184 0.80 -5.12 -15.42
C PHE A 184 0.36 -6.56 -15.68
N LYS A 185 0.08 -6.92 -16.94
CA LYS A 185 -0.32 -8.28 -17.32
C LYS A 185 0.83 -9.10 -17.87
N ASP A 186 1.56 -8.53 -18.80
CA ASP A 186 2.57 -9.24 -19.56
C ASP A 186 3.86 -8.47 -19.80
N ARG A 187 3.86 -7.13 -19.70
CA ARG A 187 5.07 -6.34 -19.95
C ARG A 187 5.99 -6.23 -18.74
N LEU A 188 5.46 -5.85 -17.57
CA LEU A 188 6.21 -5.65 -16.31
C LEU A 188 5.84 -6.67 -15.23
N ALA A 189 4.96 -7.61 -15.52
CA ALA A 189 4.56 -8.71 -14.65
C ALA A 189 4.35 -9.97 -15.48
N GLY A 190 4.12 -11.11 -14.84
CA GLY A 190 3.97 -12.39 -15.52
C GLY A 190 5.20 -12.71 -16.40
N PRO A 191 5.04 -12.83 -17.72
CA PRO A 191 6.14 -13.16 -18.62
C PRO A 191 7.20 -12.07 -18.75
N MET A 192 6.95 -10.85 -18.27
CA MET A 192 7.86 -9.70 -18.30
C MET A 192 8.40 -9.41 -19.72
N ASN A 193 7.50 -9.28 -20.68
CA ASN A 193 7.86 -9.11 -22.10
C ASN A 193 8.76 -7.91 -22.37
N ALA A 194 8.66 -6.83 -21.59
CA ALA A 194 9.56 -5.69 -21.73
C ALA A 194 11.04 -6.05 -21.45
N VAL A 195 11.27 -6.89 -20.43
CA VAL A 195 12.61 -7.39 -20.11
C VAL A 195 13.11 -8.33 -21.20
N ARG A 196 12.24 -9.26 -21.65
CA ARG A 196 12.58 -10.21 -22.72
C ARG A 196 12.96 -9.51 -24.01
N GLU A 197 12.20 -8.50 -24.41
CA GLU A 197 12.49 -7.66 -25.57
C GLU A 197 13.82 -6.89 -25.41
N ALA A 198 14.06 -6.29 -24.24
CA ALA A 198 15.27 -5.52 -23.97
C ALA A 198 16.55 -6.38 -23.94
N TRP A 199 16.43 -7.64 -23.53
CA TRP A 199 17.54 -8.58 -23.45
C TRP A 199 17.66 -9.53 -24.66
N ASP A 200 16.81 -9.35 -25.67
CA ASP A 200 16.73 -10.18 -26.89
C ASP A 200 16.57 -11.69 -26.58
N LEU A 201 15.77 -12.01 -25.56
CA LEU A 201 15.51 -13.39 -25.16
C LEU A 201 14.55 -14.08 -26.14
N LYS A 202 14.82 -15.35 -26.46
CA LYS A 202 13.93 -16.14 -27.31
C LYS A 202 12.60 -16.44 -26.59
N PRO A 203 11.50 -16.64 -27.35
CA PRO A 203 10.17 -16.84 -26.74
C PRO A 203 10.06 -17.99 -25.72
N ASN A 204 10.91 -19.01 -25.84
CA ASN A 204 10.91 -20.20 -24.97
C ASN A 204 12.11 -20.25 -23.99
N GLU A 205 12.86 -19.18 -23.90
CA GLU A 205 14.03 -19.10 -23.03
C GLU A 205 13.59 -18.65 -21.63
N PHE A 206 14.01 -19.35 -20.59
CA PHE A 206 13.69 -19.04 -19.19
C PHE A 206 12.19 -18.92 -18.87
N ILE A 207 11.32 -19.77 -19.45
CA ILE A 207 9.86 -19.69 -19.23
C ILE A 207 9.50 -19.92 -17.76
N ASP A 208 10.17 -20.88 -17.12
CA ASP A 208 9.90 -21.28 -15.73
C ASP A 208 10.88 -20.65 -14.74
N GLU A 209 11.76 -19.77 -15.19
CA GLU A 209 12.76 -19.13 -14.35
C GLU A 209 12.40 -17.67 -14.04
N LYS A 210 12.77 -17.24 -12.84
CA LYS A 210 12.64 -15.83 -12.45
C LYS A 210 13.73 -15.01 -13.13
N ILE A 211 13.36 -14.27 -14.17
CA ILE A 211 14.30 -13.45 -14.95
C ILE A 211 14.58 -12.07 -14.36
N TRP A 212 13.86 -11.67 -13.33
CA TRP A 212 14.01 -10.37 -12.69
C TRP A 212 13.85 -10.45 -11.19
N SER A 213 14.78 -9.85 -10.46
CA SER A 213 14.72 -9.69 -9.00
C SER A 213 15.17 -8.29 -8.59
N CYS A 214 14.71 -7.84 -7.42
CA CYS A 214 15.12 -6.58 -6.81
C CYS A 214 15.78 -6.86 -5.46
N PHE A 215 16.86 -6.12 -5.16
CA PHE A 215 17.62 -6.25 -3.92
C PHE A 215 17.90 -4.87 -3.35
N SER A 216 17.57 -4.66 -2.07
CA SER A 216 17.98 -3.47 -1.32
C SER A 216 19.39 -3.65 -0.78
N ILE A 217 20.24 -2.66 -1.03
CA ILE A 217 21.65 -2.68 -0.65
C ILE A 217 21.97 -1.46 0.19
N GLN A 218 22.61 -1.68 1.33
CA GLN A 218 22.98 -0.64 2.30
C GLN A 218 24.34 -0.03 1.95
N LEU A 219 24.46 0.55 0.74
CA LEU A 219 25.64 1.26 0.27
C LEU A 219 25.25 2.53 -0.50
N PRO A 220 26.17 3.51 -0.58
CA PRO A 220 25.98 4.68 -1.43
C PRO A 220 25.83 4.32 -2.92
N ALA A 221 24.94 5.01 -3.61
CA ALA A 221 24.64 4.75 -5.02
C ALA A 221 25.88 4.78 -5.93
N VAL A 222 26.87 5.65 -5.64
CA VAL A 222 28.10 5.76 -6.42
C VAL A 222 28.96 4.50 -6.36
N GLU A 223 28.98 3.81 -5.21
CA GLU A 223 29.71 2.55 -5.05
C GLU A 223 29.00 1.41 -5.79
N ILE A 224 27.68 1.37 -5.70
CA ILE A 224 26.83 0.39 -6.38
C ILE A 224 26.94 0.57 -7.90
N GLN A 225 26.84 1.80 -8.40
CA GLN A 225 26.90 2.09 -9.84
C GLN A 225 28.21 1.59 -10.44
N ALA A 226 29.32 1.78 -9.76
CA ALA A 226 30.64 1.33 -10.23
C ALA A 226 30.77 -0.21 -10.36
N VAL A 227 29.94 -0.97 -9.64
CA VAL A 227 29.87 -2.44 -9.77
C VAL A 227 28.87 -2.83 -10.86
N VAL A 228 27.66 -2.27 -10.81
CA VAL A 228 26.58 -2.56 -11.75
C VAL A 228 26.96 -2.26 -13.19
N ASP A 229 27.76 -1.20 -13.45
CA ASP A 229 28.24 -0.86 -14.79
C ASP A 229 29.13 -1.96 -15.44
N LYS A 230 29.58 -2.93 -14.67
CA LYS A 230 30.38 -4.05 -15.13
C LYS A 230 29.58 -5.34 -15.35
N GLU A 231 28.36 -5.37 -14.86
CA GLU A 231 27.49 -6.55 -14.88
C GLU A 231 26.37 -6.36 -15.91
N PRO A 232 26.32 -7.17 -16.97
CA PRO A 232 25.22 -7.14 -17.89
C PRO A 232 23.94 -7.55 -17.16
N HIS A 233 22.82 -6.88 -17.49
CA HIS A 233 21.50 -7.17 -16.94
C HIS A 233 21.34 -6.91 -15.44
N ALA A 234 22.22 -6.13 -14.79
CA ALA A 234 22.03 -5.56 -13.47
C ALA A 234 21.92 -4.02 -13.57
N TYR A 235 20.98 -3.44 -12.84
CA TYR A 235 20.67 -2.01 -12.95
C TYR A 235 20.49 -1.39 -11.57
N LEU A 236 21.03 -0.20 -11.35
CA LEU A 236 20.66 0.65 -10.22
C LEU A 236 19.32 1.31 -10.55
N ILE A 237 18.27 0.97 -9.82
CA ILE A 237 16.90 1.41 -10.14
C ILE A 237 16.33 2.44 -9.17
N LEU A 238 16.78 2.46 -7.91
CA LEU A 238 16.32 3.41 -6.91
C LEU A 238 17.45 3.83 -5.97
N ILE A 239 17.39 5.08 -5.52
CA ILE A 239 18.23 5.62 -4.45
C ILE A 239 17.29 6.11 -3.36
N ASN A 240 17.09 5.30 -2.33
CA ASN A 240 16.14 5.61 -1.25
C ASN A 240 16.72 6.62 -0.26
N THR A 241 17.99 6.45 0.08
CA THR A 241 18.74 7.33 0.99
C THR A 241 20.19 7.46 0.53
N PRO A 242 21.01 8.34 1.11
CA PRO A 242 22.44 8.39 0.80
C PRO A 242 23.20 7.08 1.02
N ARG A 243 22.61 6.12 1.77
CA ARG A 243 23.23 4.84 2.14
C ARG A 243 22.33 3.62 1.86
N GLU A 244 21.26 3.80 1.08
CA GLU A 244 20.38 2.72 0.70
C GLU A 244 19.94 2.91 -0.73
N SER A 245 20.22 1.91 -1.55
CA SER A 245 19.87 1.87 -2.97
C SER A 245 19.29 0.51 -3.33
N VAL A 246 18.55 0.45 -4.42
CA VAL A 246 17.98 -0.80 -4.93
C VAL A 246 18.57 -1.09 -6.30
N ILE A 247 19.08 -2.30 -6.45
CA ILE A 247 19.43 -2.86 -7.76
C ILE A 247 18.36 -3.85 -8.19
N ALA A 248 18.22 -4.01 -9.51
CA ALA A 248 17.34 -5.03 -10.06
C ALA A 248 17.87 -5.50 -11.43
N GLY A 249 17.43 -6.68 -11.82
CA GLY A 249 17.84 -7.30 -13.07
C GLY A 249 17.83 -8.82 -12.97
N ASP A 250 18.68 -9.45 -13.76
CA ASP A 250 18.92 -10.89 -13.67
C ASP A 250 19.34 -11.27 -12.25
N PRO A 251 18.70 -12.28 -11.63
CA PRO A 251 18.97 -12.64 -10.23
C PRO A 251 20.45 -13.02 -9.97
N SER A 252 21.11 -13.65 -10.94
CA SER A 252 22.49 -14.07 -10.81
C SER A 252 23.47 -12.91 -11.00
N ALA A 253 23.18 -11.99 -11.93
CA ALA A 253 23.95 -10.78 -12.13
C ALA A 253 23.85 -9.82 -10.92
N CYS A 254 22.68 -9.73 -10.31
CA CYS A 254 22.47 -8.93 -9.10
C CYS A 254 23.13 -9.52 -7.85
#